data_4cfcd65285eb2ffcbdaffde09116987d
#
_entry.id   4cfcd65285eb2ffcbdaffde09116987d
#
_cell.length_a   1.000
_cell.length_b   1.000
_cell.length_c   1.000
_cell.angle_alpha   90.00
_cell.angle_beta   90.00
_cell.angle_gamma   90.00
#
_symmetry.space_group_name_H-M   'P 1'
#
loop_
_entity.id
_entity.type
_entity.pdbx_description
1 polymer ?
#
loop_
_entity_poly.entity_id
_entity_poly.type
_entity_poly.pdbx_seq_one_letter_code
_entity_poly.pdbx_strand_id
1 'polypeptide(L)'
;MNDLTAIFLTCNDLPEEWTKYHKEQLLKSLNGAPLIVMSQKPMEPWGGNVTHVLQDAPRSFSNIYRQLLRGAKMATTDYIAVVEADTLFPPEHFLQRPKKRHVGYNMNFWHLFTWGEPIYMWRNRRGNYSMLSDRLYVIEALEERFEKWKDGTPDRMTGEIGRPMVEHNLNITVRDVDEFETTVAVVNFQHPFGSDEMQRNQRKRGGLVRAYDVPYWGKAEDLIKHFK
;
A
#
# COMPACT_ATOMS: atom_id res chain seq x y z
N MET A 1 -12.01 -11.73 -11.81
CA MET A 1 -11.12 -10.61 -11.38
C MET A 1 -10.40 -9.93 -12.56
N ASN A 2 -11.03 -9.88 -13.74
CA ASN A 2 -10.37 -9.33 -14.93
C ASN A 2 -10.40 -7.80 -15.03
N ASP A 3 -10.97 -7.12 -14.04
CA ASP A 3 -11.17 -5.68 -14.00
C ASP A 3 -10.31 -4.94 -12.94
N LEU A 4 -9.38 -5.67 -12.29
CA LEU A 4 -8.45 -5.16 -11.28
C LEU A 4 -7.02 -5.49 -11.65
N THR A 5 -6.11 -4.51 -11.51
CA THR A 5 -4.65 -4.70 -11.51
C THR A 5 -4.08 -4.30 -10.16
N ALA A 6 -3.28 -5.17 -9.55
CA ALA A 6 -2.50 -4.79 -8.37
C ALA A 6 -1.21 -4.08 -8.78
N ILE A 7 -0.82 -3.04 -8.04
CA ILE A 7 0.43 -2.29 -8.23
C ILE A 7 1.26 -2.47 -6.98
N PHE A 8 2.30 -3.31 -7.07
CA PHE A 8 3.22 -3.59 -5.99
C PHE A 8 4.36 -2.58 -5.96
N LEU A 9 4.50 -1.89 -4.85
CA LEU A 9 5.49 -0.83 -4.64
C LEU A 9 6.58 -1.34 -3.69
N THR A 10 7.84 -1.34 -4.14
CA THR A 10 8.97 -1.78 -3.30
C THR A 10 10.23 -0.98 -3.55
N CYS A 11 10.95 -0.69 -2.47
CA CYS A 11 12.32 -0.16 -2.51
C CYS A 11 13.40 -1.27 -2.43
N ASN A 12 12.98 -2.54 -2.33
CA ASN A 12 13.84 -3.71 -2.28
C ASN A 12 14.81 -3.74 -1.06
N ASP A 13 14.37 -3.23 0.08
CA ASP A 13 15.18 -3.13 1.31
C ASP A 13 14.69 -4.05 2.45
N LEU A 14 13.67 -4.90 2.17
CA LEU A 14 13.15 -5.83 3.16
C LEU A 14 13.94 -7.14 3.20
N PRO A 15 13.92 -7.87 4.33
CA PRO A 15 14.58 -9.17 4.44
C PRO A 15 14.14 -10.14 3.34
N GLU A 16 15.07 -10.98 2.87
CA GLU A 16 14.83 -11.92 1.78
C GLU A 16 13.73 -12.94 2.15
N GLU A 17 13.79 -13.51 3.36
CA GLU A 17 12.79 -14.46 3.86
C GLU A 17 11.38 -13.86 3.86
N TRP A 18 11.26 -12.59 4.30
CA TRP A 18 10.00 -11.87 4.24
C TRP A 18 9.53 -11.66 2.80
N THR A 19 10.42 -11.24 1.92
CA THR A 19 10.11 -10.96 0.51
C THR A 19 9.57 -12.23 -0.18
N LYS A 20 10.14 -13.38 0.10
CA LYS A 20 9.69 -14.67 -0.39
C LYS A 20 8.31 -15.02 0.14
N TYR A 21 8.12 -14.96 1.45
CA TYR A 21 6.83 -15.22 2.10
C TYR A 21 5.74 -14.28 1.58
N HIS A 22 6.03 -12.97 1.53
CA HIS A 22 5.10 -11.96 1.04
C HIS A 22 4.68 -12.23 -0.40
N LYS A 23 5.63 -12.55 -1.29
CA LYS A 23 5.36 -12.91 -2.69
C LYS A 23 4.38 -14.07 -2.78
N GLU A 24 4.62 -15.15 -2.04
CA GLU A 24 3.75 -16.34 -2.04
C GLU A 24 2.32 -15.99 -1.58
N GLN A 25 2.19 -15.24 -0.48
CA GLN A 25 0.89 -14.82 0.05
C GLN A 25 0.17 -13.88 -0.92
N LEU A 26 0.88 -12.92 -1.51
CA LEU A 26 0.30 -11.95 -2.45
C LEU A 26 -0.22 -12.66 -3.72
N LEU A 27 0.59 -13.51 -4.35
CA LEU A 27 0.19 -14.22 -5.57
C LEU A 27 -1.01 -15.15 -5.30
N LYS A 28 -1.05 -15.79 -4.13
CA LYS A 28 -2.21 -16.60 -3.69
C LYS A 28 -3.46 -15.72 -3.55
N SER A 29 -3.35 -14.56 -2.92
CA SER A 29 -4.47 -13.65 -2.68
C SER A 29 -4.99 -12.99 -3.97
N LEU A 30 -4.11 -12.69 -4.91
CA LEU A 30 -4.47 -12.15 -6.22
C LEU A 30 -5.17 -13.16 -7.13
N ASN A 31 -4.95 -14.47 -6.92
CA ASN A 31 -5.56 -15.54 -7.68
C ASN A 31 -5.54 -15.31 -9.21
N GLY A 32 -4.36 -14.96 -9.75
CA GLY A 32 -4.12 -14.73 -11.18
C GLY A 32 -4.52 -13.35 -11.71
N ALA A 33 -4.97 -12.42 -10.87
CA ALA A 33 -5.17 -11.03 -11.28
C ALA A 33 -3.84 -10.40 -11.76
N PRO A 34 -3.86 -9.47 -12.73
CA PRO A 34 -2.66 -8.77 -13.20
C PRO A 34 -1.92 -8.07 -12.05
N LEU A 35 -0.60 -8.17 -12.06
CA LEU A 35 0.28 -7.53 -11.09
C LEU A 35 1.37 -6.73 -11.82
N ILE A 36 1.51 -5.46 -11.48
CA ILE A 36 2.63 -4.61 -11.91
C ILE A 36 3.53 -4.38 -10.72
N VAL A 37 4.76 -4.85 -10.80
CA VAL A 37 5.80 -4.68 -9.78
C VAL A 37 6.63 -3.46 -10.10
N MET A 38 6.53 -2.41 -9.29
CA MET A 38 7.32 -1.18 -9.37
C MET A 38 8.47 -1.27 -8.37
N SER A 39 9.67 -1.56 -8.83
CA SER A 39 10.84 -1.76 -7.98
C SER A 39 11.89 -0.66 -8.16
N GLN A 40 12.65 -0.34 -7.11
CA GLN A 40 13.77 0.61 -7.18
C GLN A 40 15.10 -0.07 -7.53
N LYS A 41 15.17 -1.39 -7.40
CA LYS A 41 16.32 -2.21 -7.79
C LYS A 41 15.85 -3.34 -8.71
N PRO A 42 16.72 -3.90 -9.57
CA PRO A 42 16.39 -5.08 -10.34
C PRO A 42 15.89 -6.23 -9.45
N MET A 43 14.90 -6.95 -9.92
CA MET A 43 14.34 -8.12 -9.26
C MET A 43 14.24 -9.29 -10.23
N GLU A 44 14.37 -10.50 -9.70
CA GLU A 44 14.06 -11.71 -10.46
C GLU A 44 12.57 -11.73 -10.87
N PRO A 45 12.28 -12.10 -12.12
CA PRO A 45 10.89 -12.18 -12.59
C PRO A 45 10.04 -13.14 -11.73
N TRP A 46 8.82 -12.73 -11.43
CA TRP A 46 7.89 -13.56 -10.63
C TRP A 46 7.11 -14.56 -11.46
N GLY A 47 7.15 -14.44 -12.79
CA GLY A 47 6.39 -15.29 -13.72
C GLY A 47 4.89 -14.99 -13.74
N GLY A 48 4.13 -15.74 -14.53
CA GLY A 48 2.68 -15.60 -14.64
C GLY A 48 2.25 -14.23 -15.19
N ASN A 49 1.14 -13.70 -14.68
CA ASN A 49 0.56 -12.41 -15.10
C ASN A 49 1.20 -11.22 -14.34
N VAL A 50 2.53 -11.19 -14.31
CA VAL A 50 3.33 -10.19 -13.57
C VAL A 50 4.22 -9.40 -14.52
N THR A 51 4.11 -8.08 -14.50
CA THR A 51 4.97 -7.16 -15.25
C THR A 51 5.93 -6.48 -14.27
N HIS A 52 7.24 -6.59 -14.53
CA HIS A 52 8.27 -5.91 -13.72
C HIS A 52 8.70 -4.61 -14.36
N VAL A 53 8.77 -3.56 -13.56
CA VAL A 53 9.14 -2.19 -13.99
C VAL A 53 10.17 -1.65 -13.01
N LEU A 54 11.37 -1.42 -13.51
CA LEU A 54 12.40 -0.70 -12.75
C LEU A 54 12.11 0.79 -12.77
N GLN A 55 12.08 1.41 -11.60
CA GLN A 55 12.02 2.84 -11.41
C GLN A 55 13.20 3.29 -10.57
N ASP A 56 14.29 3.58 -11.26
CA ASP A 56 15.51 4.10 -10.65
C ASP A 56 15.29 5.59 -10.30
N ALA A 57 14.86 5.81 -9.06
CA ALA A 57 14.61 7.14 -8.52
C ALA A 57 14.94 7.16 -7.02
N PRO A 58 15.41 8.29 -6.48
CA PRO A 58 15.69 8.43 -5.06
C PRO A 58 14.48 8.05 -4.20
N ARG A 59 14.75 7.36 -3.09
CA ARG A 59 13.73 6.99 -2.12
C ARG A 59 13.12 8.24 -1.49
N SER A 60 11.81 8.42 -1.62
CA SER A 60 11.06 9.51 -1.02
C SER A 60 9.58 9.17 -0.94
N PHE A 61 8.82 9.84 -0.09
CA PHE A 61 7.36 9.72 -0.09
C PHE A 61 6.75 10.10 -1.44
N SER A 62 7.27 11.15 -2.08
CA SER A 62 6.81 11.57 -3.40
C SER A 62 7.03 10.49 -4.46
N ASN A 63 8.14 9.73 -4.38
CA ASN A 63 8.42 8.66 -5.33
C ASN A 63 7.43 7.50 -5.23
N ILE A 64 6.89 7.20 -4.04
CA ILE A 64 5.81 6.19 -3.88
C ILE A 64 4.63 6.54 -4.80
N TYR A 65 4.21 7.80 -4.81
CA TYR A 65 3.09 8.24 -5.65
C TYR A 65 3.46 8.35 -7.14
N ARG A 66 4.73 8.61 -7.47
CA ARG A 66 5.21 8.54 -8.88
C ARG A 66 5.20 7.11 -9.40
N GLN A 67 5.61 6.14 -8.58
CA GLN A 67 5.52 4.72 -8.90
C GLN A 67 4.06 4.31 -9.09
N LEU A 68 3.17 4.74 -8.19
CA LEU A 68 1.75 4.47 -8.29
C LEU A 68 1.15 5.06 -9.57
N LEU A 69 1.44 6.32 -9.89
CA LEU A 69 0.96 6.96 -11.12
C LEU A 69 1.43 6.21 -12.38
N ARG A 70 2.71 5.85 -12.42
CA ARG A 70 3.27 5.09 -13.53
C ARG A 70 2.61 3.72 -13.68
N GLY A 71 2.47 2.98 -12.57
CA GLY A 71 1.79 1.68 -12.57
C GLY A 71 0.32 1.79 -12.98
N ALA A 72 -0.40 2.81 -12.48
CA ALA A 72 -1.79 3.07 -12.83
C ALA A 72 -1.98 3.38 -14.33
N LYS A 73 -1.03 4.12 -14.94
CA LYS A 73 -1.03 4.39 -16.39
C LYS A 73 -0.74 3.14 -17.22
N MET A 74 0.05 2.21 -16.71
CA MET A 74 0.35 0.94 -17.40
C MET A 74 -0.79 -0.08 -17.27
N ALA A 75 -1.55 -0.02 -16.19
CA ALA A 75 -2.72 -0.89 -15.98
C ALA A 75 -3.80 -0.58 -17.03
N THR A 76 -4.49 -1.64 -17.48
CA THR A 76 -5.58 -1.54 -18.48
C THR A 76 -6.95 -1.83 -17.88
N THR A 77 -7.01 -2.20 -16.61
CA THR A 77 -8.24 -2.55 -15.88
C THR A 77 -8.92 -1.31 -15.31
N ASP A 78 -10.19 -1.46 -14.95
CA ASP A 78 -11.00 -0.37 -14.39
C ASP A 78 -10.57 0.05 -12.99
N TYR A 79 -10.07 -0.92 -12.21
CA TYR A 79 -9.65 -0.73 -10.82
C TYR A 79 -8.18 -1.05 -10.66
N ILE A 80 -7.57 -0.39 -9.67
CA ILE A 80 -6.22 -0.70 -9.19
C ILE A 80 -6.23 -0.90 -7.69
N ALA A 81 -5.35 -1.78 -7.19
CA ALA A 81 -5.06 -1.94 -5.77
C ALA A 81 -3.60 -1.59 -5.51
N VAL A 82 -3.33 -0.81 -4.49
CA VAL A 82 -1.96 -0.57 -4.03
C VAL A 82 -1.53 -1.71 -3.12
N VAL A 83 -0.36 -2.25 -3.40
CA VAL A 83 0.30 -3.27 -2.58
C VAL A 83 1.67 -2.76 -2.16
N GLU A 84 1.89 -2.61 -0.87
CA GLU A 84 3.21 -2.27 -0.33
C GLU A 84 3.93 -3.55 0.13
N ALA A 85 5.26 -3.56 0.02
CA ALA A 85 6.09 -4.75 0.25
C ALA A 85 6.06 -5.25 1.71
N ASP A 86 5.55 -4.46 2.63
CA ASP A 86 5.40 -4.76 4.06
C ASP A 86 3.96 -5.05 4.48
N THR A 87 3.07 -5.36 3.55
CA THR A 87 1.63 -5.50 3.83
C THR A 87 1.06 -6.81 3.30
N LEU A 88 0.37 -7.55 4.16
CA LEU A 88 -0.34 -8.78 3.81
C LEU A 88 -1.82 -8.49 3.52
N PHE A 89 -2.32 -9.08 2.45
CA PHE A 89 -3.67 -8.88 1.96
C PHE A 89 -4.46 -10.20 1.93
N PRO A 90 -5.68 -10.22 2.47
CA PRO A 90 -6.58 -11.35 2.26
C PRO A 90 -7.15 -11.31 0.83
N PRO A 91 -7.54 -12.47 0.24
CA PRO A 91 -8.17 -12.50 -1.09
C PRO A 91 -9.39 -11.59 -1.21
N GLU A 92 -10.17 -11.46 -0.15
CA GLU A 92 -11.37 -10.63 -0.08
C GLU A 92 -11.09 -9.15 -0.38
N HIS A 93 -9.89 -8.64 -0.05
CA HIS A 93 -9.51 -7.26 -0.35
C HIS A 93 -9.57 -6.97 -1.86
N PHE A 94 -9.06 -7.89 -2.67
CA PHE A 94 -9.01 -7.72 -4.13
C PHE A 94 -10.34 -7.98 -4.84
N LEU A 95 -11.38 -8.40 -4.11
CA LEU A 95 -12.73 -8.56 -4.63
C LEU A 95 -13.59 -7.29 -4.50
N GLN A 96 -13.13 -6.33 -3.73
CA GLN A 96 -13.87 -5.07 -3.51
C GLN A 96 -13.89 -4.20 -4.77
N ARG A 97 -14.99 -3.45 -4.94
CA ARG A 97 -15.15 -2.48 -6.03
C ARG A 97 -15.77 -1.20 -5.47
N PRO A 98 -14.94 -0.25 -5.01
CA PRO A 98 -15.41 1.06 -4.59
C PRO A 98 -16.15 1.78 -5.70
N LYS A 99 -16.92 2.79 -5.33
CA LYS A 99 -17.66 3.62 -6.30
C LYS A 99 -16.71 4.21 -7.33
N LYS A 100 -17.19 4.29 -8.58
CA LYS A 100 -16.48 5.02 -9.63
C LYS A 100 -16.27 6.48 -9.22
N ARG A 101 -15.14 7.05 -9.63
CA ARG A 101 -14.68 8.40 -9.27
C ARG A 101 -14.56 8.64 -7.76
N HIS A 102 -14.21 7.58 -7.02
CA HIS A 102 -13.85 7.66 -5.60
C HIS A 102 -12.52 6.94 -5.39
N VAL A 103 -11.78 7.40 -4.39
CA VAL A 103 -10.61 6.69 -3.89
C VAL A 103 -11.06 5.74 -2.79
N GLY A 104 -10.95 4.44 -3.02
CA GLY A 104 -11.40 3.43 -2.07
C GLY A 104 -10.31 3.11 -1.03
N TYR A 105 -10.70 2.96 0.24
CA TYR A 105 -9.83 2.54 1.32
C TYR A 105 -10.48 1.45 2.16
N ASN A 106 -9.75 0.34 2.36
CA ASN A 106 -10.15 -0.67 3.33
C ASN A 106 -9.80 -0.18 4.75
N MET A 107 -10.81 0.01 5.58
CA MET A 107 -10.65 0.50 6.95
C MET A 107 -10.36 -0.63 7.96
N ASN A 108 -10.59 -1.91 7.59
CA ASN A 108 -10.18 -3.05 8.40
C ASN A 108 -8.71 -3.41 8.12
N PHE A 109 -7.79 -2.54 8.57
CA PHE A 109 -6.38 -2.86 8.53
C PHE A 109 -5.72 -2.66 9.89
N TRP A 110 -4.70 -3.47 10.16
CA TRP A 110 -3.99 -3.52 11.43
C TRP A 110 -2.50 -3.37 11.22
N HIS A 111 -1.85 -2.66 12.11
CA HIS A 111 -0.41 -2.60 12.17
C HIS A 111 0.14 -3.70 13.06
N LEU A 112 1.15 -4.43 12.58
CA LEU A 112 1.96 -5.34 13.36
C LEU A 112 3.38 -4.79 13.49
N PHE A 113 3.82 -4.52 14.71
CA PHE A 113 5.14 -3.92 14.94
C PHE A 113 6.21 -5.00 15.02
N THR A 114 7.30 -4.86 14.24
CA THR A 114 8.42 -5.81 14.22
C THR A 114 9.39 -5.62 15.38
N TRP A 115 9.11 -4.71 16.31
CA TRP A 115 9.89 -4.46 17.53
C TRP A 115 8.99 -4.37 18.77
N GLY A 116 9.60 -4.67 19.93
CA GLY A 116 8.89 -4.73 21.19
C GLY A 116 7.94 -5.92 21.27
N GLU A 117 6.89 -5.83 22.09
CA GLU A 117 5.90 -6.89 22.23
C GLU A 117 5.13 -7.11 20.92
N PRO A 118 5.04 -8.36 20.40
CA PRO A 118 4.23 -8.66 19.21
C PRO A 118 2.75 -8.40 19.47
N ILE A 119 2.21 -7.39 18.82
CA ILE A 119 0.82 -6.98 18.99
C ILE A 119 0.29 -6.32 17.72
N TYR A 120 -0.93 -6.64 17.36
CA TYR A 120 -1.68 -5.93 16.35
C TYR A 120 -2.28 -4.66 16.94
N MET A 121 -2.22 -3.57 16.17
CA MET A 121 -2.83 -2.29 16.54
C MET A 121 -3.69 -1.76 15.41
N TRP A 122 -4.98 -1.58 15.67
CA TRP A 122 -5.90 -0.94 14.74
C TRP A 122 -5.98 0.57 14.98
N ARG A 123 -6.01 1.31 13.88
CA ARG A 123 -6.21 2.76 13.87
C ARG A 123 -7.31 3.10 12.89
N ASN A 124 -8.26 3.92 13.32
CA ASN A 124 -9.27 4.44 12.41
C ASN A 124 -8.67 5.55 11.51
N ARG A 125 -7.96 5.13 10.47
CA ARG A 125 -7.37 6.06 9.48
C ARG A 125 -7.21 5.37 8.14
N ARG A 126 -7.17 6.15 7.07
CA ARG A 126 -6.81 5.70 5.72
C ARG A 126 -5.31 5.44 5.65
N GLY A 127 -4.90 4.48 4.86
CA GLY A 127 -3.50 4.17 4.57
C GLY A 127 -3.32 3.80 3.11
N ASN A 128 -2.24 4.27 2.50
CA ASN A 128 -1.98 4.01 1.08
C ASN A 128 -1.98 2.50 0.75
N TYR A 129 -1.42 1.69 1.65
CA TYR A 129 -1.38 0.23 1.56
C TYR A 129 -2.76 -0.45 1.66
N SER A 130 -3.83 0.25 1.98
CA SER A 130 -5.19 -0.29 1.99
C SER A 130 -6.05 0.21 0.81
N MET A 131 -5.43 0.94 -0.14
CA MET A 131 -6.12 1.58 -1.24
C MET A 131 -6.47 0.58 -2.35
N LEU A 132 -7.75 0.56 -2.74
CA LEU A 132 -8.27 -0.07 -3.95
C LEU A 132 -9.26 0.91 -4.59
N SER A 133 -9.05 1.32 -5.84
CA SER A 133 -9.72 2.52 -6.37
C SER A 133 -10.01 2.45 -7.86
N ASP A 134 -10.91 3.31 -8.31
CA ASP A 134 -11.08 3.64 -9.72
C ASP A 134 -9.74 4.14 -10.29
N ARG A 135 -9.21 3.44 -11.27
CA ARG A 135 -7.90 3.70 -11.88
C ARG A 135 -7.78 5.09 -12.46
N LEU A 136 -8.77 5.51 -13.25
CA LEU A 136 -8.72 6.80 -13.93
C LEU A 136 -8.78 7.97 -12.95
N TYR A 137 -9.52 7.81 -11.86
CA TYR A 137 -9.62 8.83 -10.83
C TYR A 137 -8.33 9.01 -10.04
N VAL A 138 -7.59 7.91 -9.80
CA VAL A 138 -6.25 7.96 -9.19
C VAL A 138 -5.25 8.62 -10.14
N ILE A 139 -5.30 8.32 -11.44
CA ILE A 139 -4.43 8.96 -12.45
C ILE A 139 -4.69 10.47 -12.44
N GLU A 140 -5.95 10.91 -12.55
CA GLU A 140 -6.34 12.32 -12.53
C GLU A 140 -5.81 13.04 -11.29
N ALA A 141 -5.97 12.43 -10.11
CA ALA A 141 -5.52 13.02 -8.84
C ALA A 141 -3.99 13.18 -8.77
N LEU A 142 -3.24 12.19 -9.23
CA LEU A 142 -1.78 12.21 -9.19
C LEU A 142 -1.18 13.06 -10.31
N GLU A 143 -1.81 13.15 -11.49
CA GLU A 143 -1.42 14.08 -12.55
C GLU A 143 -1.54 15.52 -12.08
N GLU A 144 -2.69 15.92 -11.51
CA GLU A 144 -2.86 17.25 -10.93
C GLU A 144 -1.80 17.55 -9.85
N ARG A 145 -1.54 16.59 -8.97
CA ARG A 145 -0.51 16.72 -7.93
C ARG A 145 0.87 16.99 -8.52
N PHE A 146 1.29 16.21 -9.52
CA PHE A 146 2.63 16.33 -10.10
C PHE A 146 2.75 17.40 -11.20
N GLU A 147 1.67 17.84 -11.79
CA GLU A 147 1.68 19.06 -12.62
C GLU A 147 2.00 20.29 -11.78
N LYS A 148 1.42 20.38 -10.59
CA LYS A 148 1.65 21.46 -9.66
C LYS A 148 2.99 21.36 -8.93
N TRP A 149 3.40 20.14 -8.58
CA TRP A 149 4.60 19.84 -7.81
C TRP A 149 5.56 18.98 -8.63
N LYS A 150 6.12 19.56 -9.69
CA LYS A 150 6.94 18.83 -10.70
C LYS A 150 8.16 18.15 -10.10
N ASP A 151 8.81 18.77 -9.11
CA ASP A 151 9.98 18.22 -8.44
C ASP A 151 9.63 17.27 -7.28
N GLY A 152 8.35 17.07 -7.01
CA GLY A 152 7.80 16.27 -5.92
C GLY A 152 7.23 17.14 -4.80
N THR A 153 6.33 16.55 -4.04
CA THR A 153 5.73 17.22 -2.87
C THR A 153 6.68 17.17 -1.68
N PRO A 154 6.71 18.22 -0.83
CA PRO A 154 7.46 18.16 0.43
C PRO A 154 6.97 17.00 1.30
N ASP A 155 7.87 16.26 1.94
CA ASP A 155 7.52 15.05 2.72
C ASP A 155 6.43 15.30 3.78
N ARG A 156 6.48 16.46 4.44
CA ARG A 156 5.47 16.84 5.45
C ARG A 156 4.07 17.10 4.88
N MET A 157 3.99 17.35 3.59
CA MET A 157 2.75 17.62 2.87
C MET A 157 2.32 16.42 2.02
N THR A 158 3.15 15.37 1.95
CA THR A 158 2.82 14.15 1.21
C THR A 158 1.92 13.25 2.05
N GLY A 159 0.88 12.70 1.44
CA GLY A 159 -0.07 11.81 2.11
C GLY A 159 -1.11 11.25 1.15
N GLU A 160 -2.02 10.50 1.72
CA GLU A 160 -3.05 9.74 1.01
C GLU A 160 -3.92 10.65 0.14
N ILE A 161 -4.33 10.16 -1.03
CA ILE A 161 -5.29 10.81 -1.93
C ILE A 161 -6.65 10.85 -1.22
N GLY A 162 -7.40 11.94 -1.36
CA GLY A 162 -8.69 12.12 -0.69
C GLY A 162 -8.58 12.45 0.81
N ARG A 163 -7.39 12.86 1.27
CA ARG A 163 -7.18 13.39 2.61
C ARG A 163 -7.25 14.92 2.55
N PRO A 164 -8.36 15.54 3.00
CA PRO A 164 -8.61 16.97 2.77
C PRO A 164 -7.47 17.87 3.23
N MET A 165 -6.91 17.63 4.42
CA MET A 165 -5.80 18.45 4.94
C MET A 165 -4.55 18.39 4.02
N VAL A 166 -4.25 17.21 3.44
CA VAL A 166 -3.12 17.06 2.52
C VAL A 166 -3.38 17.79 1.22
N GLU A 167 -4.55 17.60 0.64
CA GLU A 167 -4.92 18.19 -0.66
C GLU A 167 -5.09 19.69 -0.58
N HIS A 168 -5.66 20.21 0.50
CA HIS A 168 -5.68 21.66 0.77
C HIS A 168 -4.27 22.25 0.91
N ASN A 169 -3.37 21.62 1.66
CA ASN A 169 -2.00 22.09 1.83
C ASN A 169 -1.21 22.08 0.52
N LEU A 170 -1.48 21.10 -0.36
CA LEU A 170 -0.91 21.03 -1.70
C LEU A 170 -1.62 22.00 -2.68
N ASN A 171 -2.72 22.60 -2.28
CA ASN A 171 -3.58 23.44 -3.11
C ASN A 171 -4.02 22.72 -4.40
N ILE A 172 -4.49 21.48 -4.27
CA ILE A 172 -5.06 20.63 -5.31
C ILE A 172 -6.50 20.27 -4.96
N THR A 173 -7.21 19.67 -5.92
CA THR A 173 -8.59 19.23 -5.75
C THR A 173 -8.72 18.18 -4.65
N VAL A 174 -9.63 18.39 -3.70
CA VAL A 174 -9.98 17.37 -2.70
C VAL A 174 -10.77 16.25 -3.39
N ARG A 175 -10.28 15.02 -3.28
CA ARG A 175 -10.87 13.86 -3.96
C ARG A 175 -11.89 13.16 -3.07
N ASP A 176 -12.97 12.71 -3.70
CA ASP A 176 -13.99 11.90 -3.04
C ASP A 176 -13.44 10.52 -2.64
N VAL A 177 -13.91 10.02 -1.50
CA VAL A 177 -13.45 8.77 -0.91
C VAL A 177 -14.63 7.84 -0.64
N ASP A 178 -14.40 6.55 -0.87
CA ASP A 178 -15.29 5.45 -0.51
C ASP A 178 -14.57 4.54 0.51
N GLU A 179 -15.05 4.50 1.74
CA GLU A 179 -14.50 3.65 2.80
C GLU A 179 -15.26 2.33 2.85
N PHE A 180 -14.53 1.22 2.85
CA PHE A 180 -15.10 -0.12 2.96
C PHE A 180 -14.33 -0.95 3.98
N GLU A 181 -14.93 -2.04 4.41
CA GLU A 181 -14.30 -3.01 5.30
C GLU A 181 -14.42 -4.42 4.73
N THR A 182 -13.34 -5.19 4.82
CA THR A 182 -13.36 -6.64 4.57
C THR A 182 -13.55 -7.40 5.88
N THR A 183 -14.07 -8.61 5.82
CA THR A 183 -14.22 -9.48 7.02
C THR A 183 -12.84 -9.84 7.58
N VAL A 184 -11.88 -10.16 6.69
CA VAL A 184 -10.50 -10.43 7.05
C VAL A 184 -9.67 -9.15 6.91
N ALA A 185 -8.89 -8.86 7.92
CA ALA A 185 -8.06 -7.66 7.99
C ALA A 185 -6.91 -7.66 6.97
N VAL A 186 -6.52 -6.48 6.49
CA VAL A 186 -5.20 -6.22 5.92
C VAL A 186 -4.21 -6.02 7.06
N VAL A 187 -3.00 -6.57 6.97
CA VAL A 187 -1.96 -6.44 8.00
C VAL A 187 -0.72 -5.77 7.44
N ASN A 188 -0.42 -4.57 7.93
CA ASN A 188 0.78 -3.83 7.57
C ASN A 188 1.84 -3.96 8.66
N PHE A 189 3.05 -4.35 8.28
CA PHE A 189 4.20 -4.51 9.17
C PHE A 189 4.91 -3.18 9.34
N GLN A 190 4.94 -2.69 10.57
CA GLN A 190 5.74 -1.53 10.93
C GLN A 190 7.17 -1.98 11.25
N HIS A 191 8.17 -1.49 10.51
CA HIS A 191 9.55 -1.97 10.59
C HIS A 191 10.58 -0.82 10.50
N PRO A 192 11.84 -1.02 10.93
CA PRO A 192 12.87 0.04 10.95
C PRO A 192 13.52 0.33 9.59
N PHE A 193 13.18 -0.43 8.53
CA PHE A 193 13.74 -0.25 7.19
C PHE A 193 13.09 0.89 6.39
N GLY A 194 12.19 1.65 7.01
CA GLY A 194 11.57 2.85 6.45
C GLY A 194 12.55 4.02 6.30
N SER A 195 12.08 5.17 5.78
CA SER A 195 12.86 6.41 5.78
C SER A 195 13.10 6.90 7.21
N ASP A 196 14.14 7.73 7.44
CA ASP A 196 14.46 8.29 8.76
C ASP A 196 13.28 9.02 9.41
N GLU A 197 12.44 9.66 8.60
CA GLU A 197 11.24 10.34 9.09
C GLU A 197 10.15 9.33 9.48
N MET A 198 9.98 8.27 8.72
CA MET A 198 9.11 7.15 9.10
C MET A 198 9.59 6.49 10.39
N GLN A 199 10.89 6.24 10.53
CA GLN A 199 11.46 5.67 11.75
C GLN A 199 11.18 6.53 12.99
N ARG A 200 11.28 7.85 12.88
CA ARG A 200 10.94 8.77 13.97
C ARG A 200 9.46 8.71 14.37
N ASN A 201 8.56 8.57 13.38
CA ASN A 201 7.13 8.43 13.62
C ASN A 201 6.73 7.04 14.11
N GLN A 202 7.41 6.00 13.68
CA GLN A 202 7.19 4.60 14.08
C GLN A 202 7.55 4.32 15.54
N ARG A 203 8.37 5.14 16.18
CA ARG A 203 8.65 5.03 17.63
C ARG A 203 7.40 5.20 18.48
N LYS A 204 6.35 5.81 17.94
CA LYS A 204 5.06 5.93 18.62
C LYS A 204 4.20 4.71 18.30
N ARG A 205 4.36 3.63 19.09
CA ARG A 205 3.39 2.53 19.10
C ARG A 205 2.06 3.08 19.59
N GLY A 206 1.08 3.15 18.72
CA GLY A 206 -0.23 3.69 19.08
C GLY A 206 -1.33 3.14 18.17
N GLY A 207 -2.44 2.80 18.77
CA GLY A 207 -3.66 2.36 18.12
C GLY A 207 -4.82 2.52 19.09
N LEU A 208 -6.04 2.55 18.53
CA LEU A 208 -7.27 2.61 19.33
C LEU A 208 -7.60 1.26 19.95
N VAL A 209 -7.33 0.19 19.23
CA VAL A 209 -7.57 -1.20 19.66
C VAL A 209 -6.29 -2.01 19.53
N ARG A 210 -6.10 -2.94 20.45
CA ARG A 210 -4.97 -3.88 20.49
C ARG A 210 -5.51 -5.30 20.46
N ALA A 211 -4.82 -6.19 19.73
CA ALA A 211 -5.11 -7.61 19.70
C ALA A 211 -3.81 -8.43 19.62
N TYR A 212 -3.79 -9.60 20.25
CA TYR A 212 -2.69 -10.56 20.15
C TYR A 212 -2.94 -11.59 19.06
N ASP A 213 -4.18 -11.72 18.64
CA ASP A 213 -4.65 -12.63 17.60
C ASP A 213 -5.64 -11.89 16.70
N VAL A 214 -5.52 -12.07 15.40
CA VAL A 214 -6.45 -11.52 14.40
C VAL A 214 -6.95 -12.67 13.53
N PRO A 215 -8.26 -12.84 13.36
CA PRO A 215 -8.82 -13.90 12.53
C PRO A 215 -8.14 -14.02 11.17
N TYR A 216 -7.93 -15.26 10.70
CA TYR A 216 -7.22 -15.61 9.48
C TYR A 216 -5.69 -15.52 9.60
N TRP A 217 -5.12 -14.46 10.21
CA TRP A 217 -3.67 -14.26 10.32
C TRP A 217 -3.08 -14.93 11.57
N GLY A 218 -3.91 -15.18 12.59
CA GLY A 218 -3.51 -15.82 13.84
C GLY A 218 -2.71 -14.90 14.78
N LYS A 219 -1.88 -15.51 15.62
CA LYS A 219 -1.15 -14.77 16.65
C LYS A 219 -0.07 -13.87 16.06
N ALA A 220 0.03 -12.66 16.63
CA ALA A 220 1.06 -11.68 16.28
C ALA A 220 2.49 -12.23 16.42
N GLU A 221 2.74 -13.01 17.49
CA GLU A 221 4.03 -13.63 17.79
C GLU A 221 4.48 -14.67 16.75
N ASP A 222 3.52 -15.31 16.06
CA ASP A 222 3.81 -16.28 15.01
C ASP A 222 4.01 -15.59 13.67
N LEU A 223 3.14 -14.64 13.33
CA LEU A 223 3.21 -13.95 12.05
C LEU A 223 4.49 -13.11 11.91
N ILE A 224 4.96 -12.48 13.00
CA ILE A 224 6.17 -11.66 12.99
C ILE A 224 7.44 -12.46 12.69
N LYS A 225 7.45 -13.78 12.91
CA LYS A 225 8.60 -14.65 12.65
C LYS A 225 9.00 -14.66 11.18
N HIS A 226 8.04 -14.40 10.28
CA HIS A 226 8.30 -14.30 8.84
C HIS A 226 9.02 -13.01 8.45
N PHE A 227 9.09 -12.01 9.33
CA PHE A 227 9.70 -10.70 9.06
C PHE A 227 11.14 -10.60 9.59
N LYS A 228 11.87 -11.68 9.61
CA LYS A 228 13.26 -11.74 10.13
C LYS A 228 14.27 -11.77 9.01
#